data_672e96815c14507731f7c64be3c1c7f2
#
_entry.id   672e96815c14507731f7c64be3c1c7f2
#
_cell.length_a   1.000
_cell.length_b   1.000
_cell.length_c   1.000
_cell.angle_alpha   90.00
_cell.angle_beta   90.00
_cell.angle_gamma   90.00
#
_symmetry.space_group_name_H-M   'P 1'
#
loop_
_entity.id
_entity.type
_entity.pdbx_description
1 polymer ?
#
loop_
_entity_poly.entity_id
_entity_poly.type
_entity_poly.pdbx_seq_one_letter_code
_entity_poly.pdbx_strand_id
1 'polypeptide(L)'
;MHMRRLFQLVPVIVAAFASTVAHAQWTTPPVTAPGLQYRTFWSPTAQATVSFHVYVPPQYEASSAERFPVLYWLHGSGSPTAGIPAMRNWFASAMAQGRIPPMLVVFPNGMGASMWCDSKDGVTPMESVVIDDLIPHVDSTFRTIASRRGRIIEGFSMGGAGSGRLALRRPDLFVGVSMLGAGPMQLDFMDAPKGTGFPPEQRAALFERVWGSDPAYYLAEHPWTIAAQRADAHIALCTRIRVGVGSLDAMLPANEDFHSHLLALGVPHQLVVVPGVGHDALLTLQGLGLEGWNFYLDALATPCRQPADLDCSGTVDAVDLAAVLAAWGPGSGVADINGSGNVDAVDLALLLAAWGVVQ
;
A
#
# COMPACT_ATOMS: atom_id res chain seq x y z
N MET A 1 28.05 -17.00 81.28
CA MET A 1 28.63 -17.17 79.95
C MET A 1 27.45 -17.06 78.93
N HIS A 2 27.19 -15.84 78.44
CA HIS A 2 26.03 -15.57 77.58
C HIS A 2 26.51 -15.40 76.11
N MET A 3 26.11 -16.33 75.28
CA MET A 3 26.41 -16.31 73.82
C MET A 3 25.38 -15.53 73.14
N ARG A 4 25.71 -14.29 72.61
CA ARG A 4 24.86 -13.48 71.73
C ARG A 4 24.98 -14.08 70.35
N ARG A 5 23.85 -14.53 69.79
CA ARG A 5 23.69 -14.85 68.35
C ARG A 5 23.51 -13.57 67.58
N LEU A 6 24.42 -13.23 66.69
CA LEU A 6 24.26 -12.21 65.66
C LEU A 6 23.38 -12.81 64.55
N PHE A 7 22.23 -12.18 64.31
CA PHE A 7 21.45 -12.39 63.08
C PHE A 7 22.05 -11.50 61.99
N GLN A 8 22.66 -12.10 60.96
CA GLN A 8 23.00 -11.39 59.71
C GLN A 8 21.74 -11.24 58.84
N LEU A 9 21.32 -10.02 58.63
CA LEU A 9 20.32 -9.67 57.64
C LEU A 9 20.97 -9.72 56.25
N VAL A 10 20.55 -10.68 55.42
CA VAL A 10 20.89 -10.74 53.97
C VAL A 10 19.94 -9.82 53.24
N PRO A 11 20.41 -8.79 52.52
CA PRO A 11 19.53 -7.96 51.73
C PRO A 11 19.01 -8.76 50.50
N VAL A 12 17.70 -8.93 50.40
CA VAL A 12 17.03 -9.45 49.20
C VAL A 12 17.06 -8.34 48.16
N ILE A 13 17.94 -8.45 47.17
CA ILE A 13 17.92 -7.59 45.99
C ILE A 13 16.77 -8.08 45.13
N VAL A 14 15.66 -7.35 45.14
CA VAL A 14 14.59 -7.51 44.18
C VAL A 14 15.07 -6.88 42.86
N ALA A 15 15.58 -7.71 41.97
CA ALA A 15 15.84 -7.29 40.59
C ALA A 15 14.49 -7.02 39.90
N ALA A 16 14.16 -5.77 39.73
CA ALA A 16 13.07 -5.37 38.89
C ALA A 16 13.45 -5.73 37.44
N PHE A 17 12.91 -6.82 36.92
CA PHE A 17 12.91 -7.08 35.49
C PHE A 17 12.00 -6.05 34.85
N ALA A 18 12.56 -4.96 34.35
CA ALA A 18 11.90 -4.10 33.40
C ALA A 18 11.68 -4.95 32.15
N SER A 19 10.44 -5.39 31.92
CA SER A 19 10.01 -5.94 30.63
C SER A 19 10.22 -4.84 29.61
N THR A 20 11.29 -4.94 28.83
CA THR A 20 11.44 -4.10 27.63
C THR A 20 10.35 -4.55 26.67
N VAL A 21 9.25 -3.82 26.65
CA VAL A 21 8.29 -3.89 25.54
C VAL A 21 9.11 -3.63 24.30
N ALA A 22 9.24 -4.64 23.44
CA ALA A 22 9.92 -4.48 22.16
C ALA A 22 9.13 -3.42 21.38
N HIS A 23 9.62 -2.18 21.40
CA HIS A 23 9.02 -1.11 20.61
C HIS A 23 9.12 -1.50 19.14
N ALA A 24 8.02 -1.37 18.44
CA ALA A 24 7.97 -1.58 17.01
C ALA A 24 9.09 -0.80 16.32
N GLN A 25 9.86 -1.47 15.45
CA GLN A 25 11.00 -0.83 14.78
C GLN A 25 10.52 0.00 13.59
N TRP A 26 10.13 1.25 13.87
CA TRP A 26 9.62 2.17 12.86
C TRP A 26 10.68 2.70 11.89
N THR A 27 11.95 2.51 12.16
CA THR A 27 13.05 2.88 11.27
C THR A 27 13.89 1.68 10.85
N THR A 28 14.37 1.70 9.62
CA THR A 28 15.30 0.70 9.06
C THR A 28 16.66 1.32 8.82
N PRO A 29 17.73 0.53 8.66
CA PRO A 29 18.97 1.03 8.09
C PRO A 29 18.77 1.59 6.68
N PRO A 30 19.55 2.62 6.27
CA PRO A 30 19.55 3.11 4.91
C PRO A 30 20.02 2.05 3.92
N VAL A 31 19.35 1.96 2.76
CA VAL A 31 19.80 1.22 1.58
C VAL A 31 20.29 2.20 0.53
N THR A 32 21.48 1.97 -0.02
CA THR A 32 22.07 2.83 -1.03
C THR A 32 21.95 2.21 -2.42
N ALA A 33 21.36 2.96 -3.36
CA ALA A 33 21.33 2.64 -4.78
C ALA A 33 21.14 3.94 -5.59
N PRO A 34 21.48 3.99 -6.89
CA PRO A 34 21.33 5.19 -7.71
C PRO A 34 19.86 5.69 -7.72
N GLY A 35 19.63 6.97 -7.40
CA GLY A 35 18.30 7.58 -7.34
C GLY A 35 17.42 7.13 -6.18
N LEU A 36 17.91 6.24 -5.31
CA LEU A 36 17.22 5.83 -4.09
C LEU A 36 17.60 6.76 -2.94
N GLN A 37 16.59 7.27 -2.25
CA GLN A 37 16.76 8.15 -1.08
C GLN A 37 16.16 7.46 0.14
N TYR A 38 16.89 7.47 1.25
CA TYR A 38 16.36 7.12 2.57
C TYR A 38 15.77 8.37 3.21
N ARG A 39 14.56 8.28 3.73
CA ARG A 39 13.83 9.39 4.35
C ARG A 39 13.20 8.94 5.66
N THR A 40 13.02 9.90 6.53
CA THR A 40 12.29 9.73 7.80
C THR A 40 11.34 10.89 8.00
N PHE A 41 10.24 10.64 8.71
CA PHE A 41 9.29 11.67 9.13
C PHE A 41 8.70 11.31 10.48
N TRP A 42 8.18 12.29 11.18
CA TRP A 42 7.40 12.05 12.40
C TRP A 42 5.99 11.61 12.03
N SER A 43 5.58 10.45 12.50
CA SER A 43 4.21 9.95 12.35
C SER A 43 3.41 10.25 13.61
N PRO A 44 2.37 11.10 13.51
CA PRO A 44 1.44 11.32 14.62
C PRO A 44 0.73 10.05 15.05
N THR A 45 0.37 9.18 14.10
CA THR A 45 -0.31 7.91 14.36
C THR A 45 0.56 6.93 15.12
N ALA A 46 1.83 6.75 14.70
CA ALA A 46 2.76 5.86 15.39
C ALA A 46 3.38 6.48 16.64
N GLN A 47 3.24 7.79 16.85
CA GLN A 47 3.97 8.56 17.87
C GLN A 47 5.49 8.29 17.83
N ALA A 48 6.03 8.14 16.61
CA ALA A 48 7.41 7.76 16.37
C ALA A 48 7.95 8.34 15.06
N THR A 49 9.27 8.38 14.93
CA THR A 49 9.91 8.61 13.64
C THR A 49 9.80 7.34 12.79
N VAL A 50 9.24 7.46 11.60
CA VAL A 50 9.05 6.37 10.63
C VAL A 50 9.98 6.57 9.45
N SER A 51 10.57 5.49 8.94
CA SER A 51 11.42 5.52 7.76
C SER A 51 10.73 4.93 6.53
N PHE A 52 11.16 5.42 5.37
CA PHE A 52 10.85 4.84 4.07
C PHE A 52 12.00 5.08 3.09
N HIS A 53 12.02 4.31 2.00
CA HIS A 53 12.89 4.64 0.88
C HIS A 53 12.04 5.12 -0.29
N VAL A 54 12.60 6.00 -1.13
CA VAL A 54 11.93 6.45 -2.34
C VAL A 54 12.93 6.48 -3.49
N TYR A 55 12.59 5.80 -4.59
CA TYR A 55 13.28 5.98 -5.86
C TYR A 55 12.70 7.18 -6.58
N VAL A 56 13.59 8.08 -6.98
CA VAL A 56 13.26 9.28 -7.74
C VAL A 56 13.85 9.12 -9.14
N PRO A 57 13.02 9.13 -10.21
CA PRO A 57 13.50 8.93 -11.57
C PRO A 57 14.32 10.15 -12.05
N PRO A 58 15.29 9.96 -12.99
CA PRO A 58 16.10 11.07 -13.49
C PRO A 58 15.30 12.25 -14.07
N GLN A 59 14.13 11.98 -14.64
CA GLN A 59 13.23 13.00 -15.20
C GLN A 59 12.72 13.96 -14.14
N TYR A 60 12.69 13.56 -12.88
CA TYR A 60 12.27 14.41 -11.77
C TYR A 60 13.12 15.67 -11.65
N GLU A 61 14.43 15.57 -11.89
CA GLU A 61 15.35 16.73 -11.84
C GLU A 61 15.29 17.59 -13.12
N ALA A 62 14.79 17.02 -14.22
CA ALA A 62 14.75 17.71 -15.51
C ALA A 62 13.66 18.81 -15.60
N SER A 63 12.62 18.73 -14.77
CA SER A 63 11.52 19.70 -14.75
C SER A 63 11.10 20.00 -13.32
N SER A 64 11.03 21.27 -12.95
CA SER A 64 10.54 21.69 -11.63
C SER A 64 9.01 21.78 -11.54
N ALA A 65 8.32 21.79 -12.66
CA ALA A 65 6.86 21.93 -12.73
C ALA A 65 6.12 20.59 -12.88
N GLU A 66 6.78 19.57 -13.43
CA GLU A 66 6.15 18.27 -13.69
C GLU A 66 5.85 17.53 -12.39
N ARG A 67 4.64 16.92 -12.34
CA ARG A 67 4.22 16.03 -11.25
C ARG A 67 4.19 14.59 -11.73
N PHE A 68 4.54 13.67 -10.86
CA PHE A 68 4.77 12.28 -11.19
C PHE A 68 3.79 11.35 -10.48
N PRO A 69 3.35 10.27 -11.13
CA PRO A 69 2.66 9.18 -10.44
C PRO A 69 3.53 8.60 -9.34
N VAL A 70 2.89 7.94 -8.37
CA VAL A 70 3.55 7.25 -7.26
C VAL A 70 3.12 5.80 -7.22
N LEU A 71 4.09 4.90 -7.18
CA LEU A 71 3.91 3.49 -6.86
C LEU A 71 4.36 3.23 -5.42
N TYR A 72 3.47 2.74 -4.58
CA TYR A 72 3.81 2.24 -3.25
C TYR A 72 4.06 0.74 -3.35
N TRP A 73 5.32 0.32 -3.14
CA TRP A 73 5.72 -1.08 -3.15
C TRP A 73 5.77 -1.62 -1.73
N LEU A 74 4.89 -2.55 -1.40
CA LEU A 74 4.80 -3.21 -0.10
C LEU A 74 5.61 -4.51 -0.09
N HIS A 75 6.61 -4.59 0.79
CA HIS A 75 7.45 -5.79 0.92
C HIS A 75 6.72 -6.96 1.58
N GLY A 76 7.22 -8.18 1.36
CA GLY A 76 6.77 -9.38 2.05
C GLY A 76 7.28 -9.48 3.49
N SER A 77 6.95 -10.58 4.16
CA SER A 77 7.44 -10.85 5.52
C SER A 77 8.97 -10.97 5.57
N GLY A 78 9.55 -10.60 6.71
CA GLY A 78 10.99 -10.62 6.93
C GLY A 78 11.61 -9.23 6.95
N SER A 79 12.78 -9.06 6.32
CA SER A 79 13.48 -7.77 6.34
C SER A 79 12.76 -6.73 5.45
N PRO A 80 12.36 -5.58 6.00
CA PRO A 80 11.68 -4.54 5.23
C PRO A 80 12.57 -3.89 4.14
N THR A 81 13.87 -4.09 4.20
CA THR A 81 14.83 -3.56 3.22
C THR A 81 15.32 -4.61 2.22
N ALA A 82 15.04 -5.90 2.47
CA ALA A 82 15.38 -6.94 1.52
C ALA A 82 14.62 -6.73 0.20
N GLY A 83 15.30 -6.89 -0.92
CA GLY A 83 14.68 -6.73 -2.23
C GLY A 83 14.52 -5.28 -2.72
N ILE A 84 14.68 -4.24 -1.89
CA ILE A 84 14.60 -2.84 -2.37
C ILE A 84 15.53 -2.58 -3.58
N PRO A 85 16.81 -2.99 -3.59
CA PRO A 85 17.67 -2.77 -4.76
C PRO A 85 17.16 -3.49 -6.01
N ALA A 86 16.63 -4.70 -5.88
CA ALA A 86 16.11 -5.47 -7.01
C ALA A 86 14.85 -4.81 -7.59
N MET A 87 13.89 -4.45 -6.75
CA MET A 87 12.66 -3.78 -7.17
C MET A 87 12.93 -2.37 -7.74
N ARG A 88 13.81 -1.63 -7.08
CA ARG A 88 14.28 -0.34 -7.63
C ARG A 88 14.86 -0.51 -9.05
N ASN A 89 15.73 -1.50 -9.26
CA ASN A 89 16.33 -1.76 -10.58
C ASN A 89 15.26 -2.18 -11.59
N TRP A 90 14.30 -2.99 -11.19
CA TRP A 90 13.19 -3.43 -12.02
C TRP A 90 12.40 -2.23 -12.56
N PHE A 91 11.91 -1.37 -11.68
CA PHE A 91 11.11 -0.19 -12.07
C PHE A 91 11.95 0.85 -12.81
N ALA A 92 13.19 1.12 -12.38
CA ALA A 92 14.08 2.06 -13.07
C ALA A 92 14.39 1.62 -14.49
N SER A 93 14.62 0.31 -14.71
CA SER A 93 14.85 -0.26 -16.05
C SER A 93 13.61 -0.15 -16.94
N ALA A 94 12.43 -0.39 -16.38
CA ALA A 94 11.17 -0.26 -17.11
C ALA A 94 10.92 1.18 -17.57
N MET A 95 11.16 2.16 -16.69
CA MET A 95 11.06 3.59 -17.03
C MET A 95 12.10 3.99 -18.08
N ALA A 96 13.34 3.55 -17.93
CA ALA A 96 14.42 3.85 -18.91
C ALA A 96 14.14 3.25 -20.30
N GLN A 97 13.42 2.14 -20.36
CA GLN A 97 13.01 1.48 -21.61
C GLN A 97 11.66 2.02 -22.16
N GLY A 98 11.05 2.99 -21.51
CA GLY A 98 9.75 3.54 -21.91
C GLY A 98 8.58 2.55 -21.78
N ARG A 99 8.71 1.49 -20.96
CA ARG A 99 7.65 0.50 -20.73
C ARG A 99 6.55 1.04 -19.80
N ILE A 100 6.94 1.89 -18.87
CA ILE A 100 6.06 2.62 -17.96
C ILE A 100 6.51 4.09 -17.90
N PRO A 101 5.61 5.03 -17.57
CA PRO A 101 6.00 6.42 -17.43
C PRO A 101 6.96 6.61 -16.25
N PRO A 102 7.74 7.70 -16.24
CA PRO A 102 8.49 8.09 -15.05
C PRO A 102 7.56 8.24 -13.84
N MET A 103 7.89 7.58 -12.74
CA MET A 103 7.12 7.63 -11.48
C MET A 103 8.05 7.52 -10.27
N LEU A 104 7.62 8.04 -9.14
CA LEU A 104 8.28 7.74 -7.87
C LEU A 104 7.90 6.32 -7.43
N VAL A 105 8.87 5.59 -6.85
CA VAL A 105 8.57 4.30 -6.23
C VAL A 105 8.92 4.42 -4.74
N VAL A 106 7.89 4.36 -3.90
CA VAL A 106 8.00 4.45 -2.45
C VAL A 106 8.04 3.04 -1.88
N PHE A 107 9.00 2.77 -1.01
CA PHE A 107 9.18 1.52 -0.27
C PHE A 107 8.96 1.81 1.22
N PRO A 108 7.74 1.68 1.73
CA PRO A 108 7.45 1.91 3.14
C PRO A 108 8.12 0.86 4.04
N ASN A 109 8.40 1.22 5.28
CA ASN A 109 8.78 0.26 6.31
C ASN A 109 7.53 -0.36 6.92
N GLY A 110 7.17 -1.56 6.47
CA GLY A 110 6.05 -2.34 7.00
C GLY A 110 6.46 -3.29 8.13
N MET A 111 7.64 -3.13 8.70
CA MET A 111 8.21 -4.07 9.67
C MET A 111 8.29 -5.52 9.14
N GLY A 112 8.83 -6.43 9.91
CA GLY A 112 9.03 -7.81 9.44
C GLY A 112 7.75 -8.63 9.31
N ALA A 113 6.68 -8.27 10.01
CA ALA A 113 5.46 -9.05 10.06
C ALA A 113 4.26 -8.26 10.64
N SER A 114 4.03 -7.04 10.17
CA SER A 114 2.85 -6.23 10.56
C SER A 114 1.57 -6.67 9.86
N MET A 115 1.69 -7.48 8.81
CA MET A 115 0.61 -7.82 7.89
C MET A 115 -0.02 -6.60 7.22
N TRP A 116 0.68 -5.46 7.23
CA TRP A 116 0.19 -4.17 6.74
C TRP A 116 -1.19 -3.80 7.31
N CYS A 117 -1.41 -4.17 8.59
CA CYS A 117 -2.65 -4.06 9.32
C CYS A 117 -2.43 -3.27 10.59
N ASP A 118 -3.41 -2.54 11.02
CA ASP A 118 -3.42 -2.01 12.38
C ASP A 118 -3.56 -3.17 13.35
N SER A 119 -2.67 -3.25 14.34
CA SER A 119 -2.81 -4.27 15.38
C SER A 119 -4.05 -3.98 16.23
N LYS A 120 -4.76 -5.03 16.63
CA LYS A 120 -6.01 -4.89 17.38
C LYS A 120 -5.86 -4.10 18.69
N ASP A 121 -4.69 -4.19 19.29
CA ASP A 121 -4.35 -3.44 20.51
C ASP A 121 -3.94 -1.98 20.26
N GLY A 122 -3.85 -1.56 18.99
CA GLY A 122 -3.45 -0.22 18.58
C GLY A 122 -1.96 0.10 18.74
N VAL A 123 -1.13 -0.87 19.16
CA VAL A 123 0.32 -0.63 19.38
C VAL A 123 1.08 -0.48 18.07
N THR A 124 0.62 -1.15 17.03
CA THR A 124 1.24 -1.08 15.69
C THR A 124 0.18 -0.68 14.66
N PRO A 125 -0.18 0.62 14.54
CA PRO A 125 -1.19 1.11 13.61
C PRO A 125 -0.62 1.25 12.19
N MET A 126 -0.23 0.13 11.58
CA MET A 126 0.56 0.12 10.33
C MET A 126 -0.24 0.60 9.12
N GLU A 127 -1.50 0.21 9.00
CA GLU A 127 -2.38 0.69 7.91
C GLU A 127 -2.57 2.20 8.03
N SER A 128 -2.94 2.69 9.22
CA SER A 128 -3.14 4.10 9.50
C SER A 128 -1.87 4.93 9.27
N VAL A 129 -0.69 4.42 9.65
CA VAL A 129 0.59 5.09 9.35
C VAL A 129 0.83 5.24 7.85
N VAL A 130 0.50 4.23 7.05
CA VAL A 130 0.67 4.32 5.59
C VAL A 130 -0.33 5.28 4.97
N ILE A 131 -1.60 5.16 5.34
CA ILE A 131 -2.70 5.89 4.71
C ILE A 131 -2.75 7.35 5.18
N ASP A 132 -2.68 7.58 6.50
CA ASP A 132 -2.98 8.88 7.08
C ASP A 132 -1.73 9.74 7.29
N ASP A 133 -0.54 9.13 7.37
CA ASP A 133 0.70 9.86 7.62
C ASP A 133 1.67 9.81 6.42
N LEU A 134 2.02 8.61 5.92
CA LEU A 134 3.06 8.47 4.88
C LEU A 134 2.60 9.02 3.53
N ILE A 135 1.39 8.69 3.08
CA ILE A 135 0.88 9.18 1.79
C ILE A 135 0.83 10.71 1.76
N PRO A 136 0.21 11.40 2.74
CA PRO A 136 0.24 12.87 2.79
C PRO A 136 1.66 13.44 2.91
N HIS A 137 2.54 12.79 3.67
CA HIS A 137 3.94 13.22 3.78
C HIS A 137 4.68 13.15 2.42
N VAL A 138 4.50 12.06 1.67
CA VAL A 138 5.09 11.91 0.33
C VAL A 138 4.53 12.98 -0.63
N ASP A 139 3.23 13.19 -0.63
CA ASP A 139 2.57 14.18 -1.49
C ASP A 139 2.98 15.63 -1.17
N SER A 140 3.24 15.95 0.09
CA SER A 140 3.74 17.27 0.51
C SER A 140 5.25 17.48 0.28
N THR A 141 6.02 16.39 0.21
CA THR A 141 7.49 16.44 0.10
C THR A 141 7.96 16.34 -1.35
N PHE A 142 7.24 15.59 -2.18
CA PHE A 142 7.61 15.33 -3.57
C PHE A 142 6.55 15.88 -4.53
N ARG A 143 6.96 16.14 -5.77
CA ARG A 143 6.05 16.54 -6.84
C ARG A 143 5.27 15.33 -7.35
N THR A 144 4.30 14.89 -6.59
CA THR A 144 3.40 13.79 -6.93
C THR A 144 2.16 14.31 -7.65
N ILE A 145 1.49 13.44 -8.41
CA ILE A 145 0.08 13.61 -8.74
C ILE A 145 -0.69 13.19 -7.48
N ALA A 146 -0.94 14.15 -6.58
CA ALA A 146 -1.43 13.94 -5.21
C ALA A 146 -2.94 13.60 -5.19
N SER A 147 -3.35 12.68 -6.02
CA SER A 147 -4.73 12.21 -6.15
C SER A 147 -4.77 10.73 -6.51
N ARG A 148 -5.94 10.13 -6.42
CA ARG A 148 -6.18 8.73 -6.79
C ARG A 148 -5.58 8.37 -8.15
N ARG A 149 -5.80 9.19 -9.17
CA ARG A 149 -5.36 8.93 -10.56
C ARG A 149 -3.85 8.80 -10.73
N GLY A 150 -3.07 9.34 -9.80
CA GLY A 150 -1.60 9.26 -9.81
C GLY A 150 -1.04 8.19 -8.88
N ARG A 151 -1.89 7.38 -8.20
CA ARG A 151 -1.41 6.52 -7.12
C ARG A 151 -1.74 5.06 -7.36
N ILE A 152 -0.69 4.23 -7.40
CA ILE A 152 -0.77 2.78 -7.53
C ILE A 152 -0.16 2.16 -6.28
N ILE A 153 -0.72 1.06 -5.81
CA ILE A 153 -0.14 0.24 -4.75
C ILE A 153 0.09 -1.18 -5.26
N GLU A 154 1.25 -1.72 -4.96
CA GLU A 154 1.64 -3.07 -5.34
C GLU A 154 2.47 -3.70 -4.24
N GLY A 155 2.39 -4.99 -4.09
CA GLY A 155 3.21 -5.70 -3.11
C GLY A 155 3.26 -7.19 -3.34
N PHE A 156 4.19 -7.84 -2.62
CA PHE A 156 4.41 -9.27 -2.73
C PHE A 156 4.21 -9.97 -1.38
N SER A 157 3.61 -11.17 -1.39
CA SER A 157 3.41 -11.99 -0.18
C SER A 157 2.55 -11.24 0.86
N MET A 158 3.07 -11.01 2.06
CA MET A 158 2.47 -10.11 3.06
C MET A 158 2.11 -8.76 2.45
N GLY A 159 2.98 -8.19 1.60
CA GLY A 159 2.73 -6.94 0.89
C GLY A 159 1.66 -7.07 -0.19
N GLY A 160 1.50 -8.24 -0.80
CA GLY A 160 0.41 -8.53 -1.74
C GLY A 160 -0.95 -8.50 -1.06
N ALA A 161 -1.09 -9.18 0.09
CA ALA A 161 -2.29 -9.10 0.92
C ALA A 161 -2.51 -7.69 1.48
N GLY A 162 -1.42 -7.01 1.89
CA GLY A 162 -1.46 -5.63 2.36
C GLY A 162 -1.91 -4.64 1.31
N SER A 163 -1.38 -4.73 0.07
CA SER A 163 -1.81 -3.85 -1.03
C SER A 163 -3.29 -4.05 -1.34
N GLY A 164 -3.77 -5.30 -1.35
CA GLY A 164 -5.20 -5.60 -1.46
C GLY A 164 -6.00 -4.97 -0.33
N ARG A 165 -5.60 -5.14 0.93
CA ARG A 165 -6.29 -4.56 2.09
C ARG A 165 -6.41 -3.05 1.98
N LEU A 166 -5.28 -2.35 1.81
CA LEU A 166 -5.25 -0.89 1.81
C LEU A 166 -6.06 -0.31 0.65
N ALA A 167 -5.86 -0.83 -0.57
CA ALA A 167 -6.55 -0.32 -1.74
C ALA A 167 -8.04 -0.64 -1.74
N LEU A 168 -8.41 -1.86 -1.37
CA LEU A 168 -9.83 -2.25 -1.34
C LEU A 168 -10.61 -1.48 -0.26
N ARG A 169 -9.96 -1.11 0.84
CA ARG A 169 -10.56 -0.27 1.87
C ARG A 169 -10.70 1.19 1.45
N ARG A 170 -9.75 1.68 0.67
CA ARG A 170 -9.66 3.08 0.25
C ARG A 170 -9.69 3.21 -1.29
N PRO A 171 -10.85 2.94 -1.91
CA PRO A 171 -11.01 3.09 -3.36
C PRO A 171 -10.79 4.52 -3.84
N ASP A 172 -10.93 5.50 -2.97
CA ASP A 172 -10.67 6.92 -3.18
C ASP A 172 -9.18 7.27 -3.31
N LEU A 173 -8.26 6.40 -2.86
CA LEU A 173 -6.82 6.71 -2.84
C LEU A 173 -6.03 6.09 -3.99
N PHE A 174 -6.44 4.94 -4.53
CA PHE A 174 -5.62 4.18 -5.48
C PHE A 174 -6.39 3.88 -6.76
N VAL A 175 -5.81 4.24 -7.91
CA VAL A 175 -6.37 3.89 -9.22
C VAL A 175 -6.06 2.45 -9.62
N GLY A 176 -4.96 1.91 -9.11
CA GLY A 176 -4.52 0.55 -9.38
C GLY A 176 -3.99 -0.16 -8.15
N VAL A 177 -4.31 -1.45 -8.04
CA VAL A 177 -3.77 -2.36 -7.02
C VAL A 177 -3.29 -3.65 -7.66
N SER A 178 -2.07 -4.06 -7.31
CA SER A 178 -1.47 -5.31 -7.77
C SER A 178 -1.05 -6.16 -6.57
N MET A 179 -1.67 -7.32 -6.46
CA MET A 179 -1.49 -8.28 -5.39
C MET A 179 -0.64 -9.45 -5.92
N LEU A 180 0.66 -9.47 -5.59
CA LEU A 180 1.57 -10.50 -6.11
C LEU A 180 1.86 -11.56 -5.05
N GLY A 181 1.61 -12.85 -5.38
CA GLY A 181 1.78 -13.98 -4.47
C GLY A 181 1.16 -13.69 -3.11
N ALA A 182 -0.01 -13.04 -3.11
CA ALA A 182 -0.62 -12.49 -1.90
C ALA A 182 -0.85 -13.56 -0.84
N GLY A 183 -0.44 -13.27 0.39
CA GLY A 183 -0.64 -14.24 1.46
C GLY A 183 -0.21 -13.77 2.86
N PRO A 184 -0.79 -14.40 3.88
CA PRO A 184 -1.84 -15.42 3.78
C PRO A 184 -3.20 -14.82 3.36
N MET A 185 -3.93 -15.55 2.51
CA MET A 185 -5.25 -15.16 2.01
C MET A 185 -6.36 -16.14 2.45
N GLN A 186 -6.05 -17.09 3.32
CA GLN A 186 -7.00 -18.04 3.90
C GLN A 186 -7.91 -17.33 4.90
N LEU A 187 -9.21 -17.71 4.91
CA LEU A 187 -10.20 -17.15 5.85
C LEU A 187 -9.95 -17.60 7.30
N ASP A 188 -9.25 -18.71 7.51
CA ASP A 188 -8.63 -19.04 8.79
C ASP A 188 -7.12 -18.86 8.68
N PHE A 189 -6.57 -17.93 9.45
CA PHE A 189 -5.14 -17.68 9.44
C PHE A 189 -4.30 -18.88 9.83
N MET A 190 -4.84 -19.77 10.67
CA MET A 190 -4.15 -20.96 11.14
C MET A 190 -4.04 -22.04 10.05
N ASP A 191 -4.90 -21.98 9.02
CA ASP A 191 -4.89 -22.89 7.86
C ASP A 191 -3.90 -22.46 6.76
N ALA A 192 -3.13 -21.40 6.99
CA ALA A 192 -2.14 -20.95 6.01
C ALA A 192 -1.20 -22.10 5.58
N PRO A 193 -0.88 -22.26 4.26
CA PRO A 193 -0.18 -23.42 3.74
C PRO A 193 1.19 -23.62 4.37
N LYS A 194 1.64 -24.87 4.41
CA LYS A 194 3.03 -25.19 4.74
C LYS A 194 3.95 -24.50 3.72
N GLY A 195 4.97 -23.80 4.20
CA GLY A 195 5.89 -23.07 3.31
C GLY A 195 5.65 -21.56 3.22
N THR A 196 4.66 -21.02 3.95
CA THR A 196 4.43 -19.56 4.05
C THR A 196 5.47 -18.80 4.87
N GLY A 197 6.56 -19.43 5.28
CA GLY A 197 7.58 -18.82 6.14
C GLY A 197 7.20 -18.75 7.64
N PHE A 198 5.99 -19.15 8.00
CA PHE A 198 5.53 -19.14 9.40
C PHE A 198 5.18 -20.54 9.87
N PRO A 199 6.05 -21.24 10.63
CA PRO A 199 5.69 -22.48 11.31
C PRO A 199 4.52 -22.25 12.29
N PRO A 200 3.76 -23.30 12.65
CA PRO A 200 2.54 -23.17 13.45
C PRO A 200 2.68 -22.33 14.72
N GLU A 201 3.79 -22.48 15.44
CA GLU A 201 4.07 -21.70 16.65
C GLU A 201 4.27 -20.21 16.36
N GLN A 202 4.88 -19.87 15.22
CA GLN A 202 5.05 -18.48 14.81
C GLN A 202 3.74 -17.88 14.32
N ARG A 203 2.85 -18.69 13.71
CA ARG A 203 1.51 -18.25 13.32
C ARG A 203 0.67 -17.85 14.51
N ALA A 204 0.65 -18.66 15.56
CA ALA A 204 -0.10 -18.34 16.78
C ALA A 204 0.37 -17.02 17.40
N ALA A 205 1.69 -16.82 17.52
CA ALA A 205 2.27 -15.58 18.03
C ALA A 205 1.99 -14.37 17.13
N LEU A 206 1.98 -14.58 15.81
CA LEU A 206 1.65 -13.53 14.86
C LEU A 206 0.16 -13.17 14.90
N PHE A 207 -0.70 -14.18 15.00
CA PHE A 207 -2.15 -14.00 15.11
C PHE A 207 -2.54 -13.26 16.39
N GLU A 208 -1.88 -13.59 17.51
CA GLU A 208 -2.05 -12.85 18.76
C GLU A 208 -1.59 -11.39 18.61
N ARG A 209 -0.37 -11.17 18.10
CA ARG A 209 0.22 -9.83 18.02
C ARG A 209 -0.54 -8.88 17.10
N VAL A 210 -1.00 -9.35 15.93
CA VAL A 210 -1.68 -8.49 14.96
C VAL A 210 -3.18 -8.42 15.21
N TRP A 211 -3.80 -9.58 15.43
CA TRP A 211 -5.27 -9.66 15.52
C TRP A 211 -5.80 -10.00 16.91
N GLY A 212 -4.93 -10.04 17.93
CA GLY A 212 -5.33 -10.31 19.32
C GLY A 212 -5.94 -11.69 19.52
N SER A 213 -5.52 -12.69 18.72
CA SER A 213 -6.13 -14.03 18.67
C SER A 213 -7.64 -14.01 18.40
N ASP A 214 -8.13 -12.96 17.74
CA ASP A 214 -9.56 -12.77 17.44
C ASP A 214 -9.87 -13.07 15.97
N PRO A 215 -10.53 -14.19 15.65
CA PRO A 215 -10.93 -14.51 14.28
C PRO A 215 -11.91 -13.50 13.66
N ALA A 216 -12.76 -12.85 14.46
CA ALA A 216 -13.71 -11.88 13.96
C ALA A 216 -12.97 -10.59 13.51
N TYR A 217 -11.98 -10.14 14.29
CA TYR A 217 -11.13 -9.02 13.89
C TYR A 217 -10.30 -9.37 12.65
N TYR A 218 -9.72 -10.57 12.59
CA TYR A 218 -9.00 -11.04 11.39
C TYR A 218 -9.87 -10.99 10.14
N LEU A 219 -11.09 -11.52 10.22
CA LEU A 219 -12.04 -11.51 9.10
C LEU A 219 -12.51 -10.11 8.72
N ALA A 220 -12.72 -9.23 9.69
CA ALA A 220 -13.08 -7.83 9.41
C ALA A 220 -11.95 -7.07 8.68
N GLU A 221 -10.71 -7.41 8.99
CA GLU A 221 -9.51 -6.86 8.36
C GLU A 221 -9.06 -7.60 7.09
N HIS A 222 -9.75 -8.66 6.71
CA HIS A 222 -9.36 -9.50 5.58
C HIS A 222 -9.79 -8.88 4.23
N PRO A 223 -8.93 -8.95 3.17
CA PRO A 223 -9.27 -8.44 1.84
C PRO A 223 -10.61 -8.96 1.27
N TRP A 224 -11.03 -10.19 1.62
CA TRP A 224 -12.32 -10.76 1.23
C TRP A 224 -13.50 -9.93 1.74
N THR A 225 -13.53 -9.66 3.04
CA THR A 225 -14.61 -8.90 3.67
C THR A 225 -14.62 -7.47 3.16
N ILE A 226 -13.43 -6.87 3.03
CA ILE A 226 -13.27 -5.50 2.53
C ILE A 226 -13.75 -5.40 1.08
N ALA A 227 -13.38 -6.37 0.22
CA ALA A 227 -13.84 -6.42 -1.17
C ALA A 227 -15.37 -6.45 -1.26
N ALA A 228 -16.02 -7.33 -0.46
CA ALA A 228 -17.49 -7.43 -0.44
C ALA A 228 -18.15 -6.11 0.03
N GLN A 229 -17.56 -5.42 1.00
CA GLN A 229 -18.09 -4.15 1.51
C GLN A 229 -17.91 -2.97 0.55
N ARG A 230 -16.95 -3.04 -0.39
CA ARG A 230 -16.53 -1.94 -1.26
C ARG A 230 -16.66 -2.25 -2.75
N ALA A 231 -17.28 -3.38 -3.13
CA ALA A 231 -17.39 -3.83 -4.51
C ALA A 231 -17.97 -2.74 -5.43
N ASP A 232 -19.09 -2.14 -5.05
CA ASP A 232 -19.76 -1.09 -5.85
C ASP A 232 -18.84 0.11 -6.09
N ALA A 233 -18.06 0.53 -5.08
CA ALA A 233 -17.13 1.64 -5.21
C ALA A 233 -16.00 1.30 -6.20
N HIS A 234 -15.44 0.08 -6.16
CA HIS A 234 -14.40 -0.34 -7.10
C HIS A 234 -14.92 -0.46 -8.53
N ILE A 235 -16.15 -0.93 -8.71
CA ILE A 235 -16.83 -0.99 -10.02
C ILE A 235 -17.05 0.44 -10.53
N ALA A 236 -17.63 1.31 -9.71
CA ALA A 236 -17.93 2.69 -10.06
C ALA A 236 -16.67 3.50 -10.44
N LEU A 237 -15.59 3.34 -9.68
CA LEU A 237 -14.33 4.04 -9.90
C LEU A 237 -13.41 3.36 -10.91
N CYS A 238 -13.81 2.24 -11.51
CA CYS A 238 -13.00 1.48 -12.47
C CYS A 238 -11.60 1.15 -11.95
N THR A 239 -11.49 0.77 -10.67
CA THR A 239 -10.19 0.44 -10.05
C THR A 239 -9.53 -0.72 -10.82
N ARG A 240 -8.29 -0.54 -11.24
CA ARG A 240 -7.53 -1.61 -11.88
C ARG A 240 -6.99 -2.56 -10.84
N ILE A 241 -7.48 -3.81 -10.83
CA ILE A 241 -7.09 -4.83 -9.86
C ILE A 241 -6.40 -5.97 -10.60
N ARG A 242 -5.19 -6.33 -10.15
CA ARG A 242 -4.44 -7.48 -10.62
C ARG A 242 -4.09 -8.39 -9.45
N VAL A 243 -4.33 -9.68 -9.62
CA VAL A 243 -3.81 -10.75 -8.77
C VAL A 243 -2.80 -11.55 -9.59
N GLY A 244 -1.54 -11.55 -9.19
CA GLY A 244 -0.46 -12.26 -9.89
C GLY A 244 0.16 -13.30 -8.96
N VAL A 245 0.30 -14.55 -9.41
CA VAL A 245 0.84 -15.62 -8.57
C VAL A 245 1.57 -16.66 -9.41
N GLY A 246 2.63 -17.24 -8.88
CA GLY A 246 3.36 -18.33 -9.55
C GLY A 246 2.59 -19.64 -9.51
N SER A 247 2.66 -20.45 -10.57
CA SER A 247 1.97 -21.75 -10.64
C SER A 247 2.52 -22.80 -9.66
N LEU A 248 3.71 -22.56 -9.12
CA LEU A 248 4.34 -23.41 -8.10
C LEU A 248 4.35 -22.73 -6.72
N ASP A 249 3.67 -21.57 -6.58
CA ASP A 249 3.55 -20.86 -5.33
C ASP A 249 2.53 -21.53 -4.42
N ALA A 250 2.87 -21.75 -3.16
CA ALA A 250 1.96 -22.29 -2.17
C ALA A 250 0.75 -21.38 -1.89
N MET A 251 0.83 -20.10 -2.29
CA MET A 251 -0.28 -19.14 -2.18
C MET A 251 -1.29 -19.26 -3.32
N LEU A 252 -1.00 -20.03 -4.38
CA LEU A 252 -1.87 -20.13 -5.57
C LEU A 252 -3.32 -20.46 -5.22
N PRO A 253 -3.64 -21.51 -4.45
CA PRO A 253 -5.04 -21.87 -4.20
C PRO A 253 -5.85 -20.72 -3.56
N ALA A 254 -5.30 -20.06 -2.55
CA ALA A 254 -6.01 -18.99 -1.87
C ALA A 254 -6.14 -17.70 -2.73
N ASN A 255 -5.23 -17.50 -3.69
CA ASN A 255 -5.36 -16.41 -4.67
C ASN A 255 -6.40 -16.73 -5.75
N GLU A 256 -6.53 -18.00 -6.16
CA GLU A 256 -7.60 -18.47 -7.06
C GLU A 256 -8.97 -18.39 -6.36
N ASP A 257 -9.06 -18.75 -5.09
CA ASP A 257 -10.27 -18.56 -4.30
C ASP A 257 -10.66 -17.08 -4.25
N PHE A 258 -9.71 -16.19 -3.97
CA PHE A 258 -9.96 -14.74 -3.95
C PHE A 258 -10.38 -14.20 -5.32
N HIS A 259 -9.79 -14.69 -6.40
CA HIS A 259 -10.25 -14.40 -7.76
C HIS A 259 -11.73 -14.80 -7.95
N SER A 260 -12.08 -16.01 -7.53
CA SER A 260 -13.47 -16.50 -7.61
C SER A 260 -14.42 -15.62 -6.79
N HIS A 261 -13.98 -15.14 -5.62
CA HIS A 261 -14.74 -14.21 -4.81
C HIS A 261 -14.97 -12.86 -5.51
N LEU A 262 -13.94 -12.26 -6.10
CA LEU A 262 -14.08 -11.01 -6.86
C LEU A 262 -14.99 -11.16 -8.07
N LEU A 263 -14.96 -12.34 -8.77
CA LEU A 263 -15.91 -12.66 -9.84
C LEU A 263 -17.34 -12.69 -9.32
N ALA A 264 -17.58 -13.36 -8.20
CA ALA A 264 -18.91 -13.44 -7.58
C ALA A 264 -19.45 -12.07 -7.16
N LEU A 265 -18.57 -11.13 -6.79
CA LEU A 265 -18.92 -9.73 -6.48
C LEU A 265 -19.08 -8.85 -7.72
N GLY A 266 -18.81 -9.36 -8.94
CA GLY A 266 -18.83 -8.58 -10.16
C GLY A 266 -17.72 -7.53 -10.25
N VAL A 267 -16.67 -7.59 -9.41
CA VAL A 267 -15.56 -6.64 -9.40
C VAL A 267 -14.60 -6.94 -10.56
N PRO A 268 -14.40 -6.04 -11.52
CA PRO A 268 -13.48 -6.24 -12.63
C PRO A 268 -12.04 -6.37 -12.13
N HIS A 269 -11.38 -7.47 -12.48
CA HIS A 269 -9.99 -7.72 -12.10
C HIS A 269 -9.34 -8.72 -13.06
N GLN A 270 -8.03 -8.86 -12.95
CA GLN A 270 -7.23 -9.81 -13.70
C GLN A 270 -6.56 -10.79 -12.75
N LEU A 271 -6.67 -12.10 -13.01
CA LEU A 271 -5.79 -13.11 -12.42
C LEU A 271 -4.73 -13.52 -13.45
N VAL A 272 -3.45 -13.51 -13.05
CA VAL A 272 -2.33 -14.00 -13.87
C VAL A 272 -1.58 -15.05 -13.09
N VAL A 273 -1.66 -16.30 -13.56
CA VAL A 273 -0.87 -17.41 -13.02
C VAL A 273 0.39 -17.57 -13.86
N VAL A 274 1.56 -17.33 -13.25
CA VAL A 274 2.86 -17.34 -13.93
C VAL A 274 3.42 -18.76 -13.96
N PRO A 275 3.58 -19.39 -15.14
CA PRO A 275 4.01 -20.78 -15.22
C PRO A 275 5.43 -21.02 -14.68
N GLY A 276 5.60 -22.08 -13.89
CA GLY A 276 6.91 -22.54 -13.40
C GLY A 276 7.56 -21.66 -12.32
N VAL A 277 6.86 -20.62 -11.83
CA VAL A 277 7.33 -19.71 -10.78
C VAL A 277 6.80 -20.13 -9.42
N GLY A 278 7.67 -20.18 -8.42
CA GLY A 278 7.35 -20.35 -7.01
C GLY A 278 7.10 -19.01 -6.31
N HIS A 279 7.30 -18.99 -4.98
CA HIS A 279 7.08 -17.78 -4.17
C HIS A 279 8.27 -16.80 -4.30
N ASP A 280 8.34 -16.08 -5.42
CA ASP A 280 9.40 -15.10 -5.74
C ASP A 280 8.84 -13.87 -6.45
N ALA A 281 9.08 -12.69 -5.85
CA ALA A 281 8.54 -11.43 -6.33
C ALA A 281 9.07 -11.04 -7.72
N LEU A 282 10.38 -11.17 -7.92
CA LEU A 282 11.02 -10.72 -9.17
C LEU A 282 10.67 -11.66 -10.33
N LEU A 283 10.70 -12.98 -10.08
CA LEU A 283 10.31 -13.96 -11.09
C LEU A 283 8.81 -13.85 -11.44
N THR A 284 7.95 -13.56 -10.47
CA THR A 284 6.53 -13.27 -10.72
C THR A 284 6.38 -12.05 -11.62
N LEU A 285 7.01 -10.93 -11.29
CA LEU A 285 6.98 -9.71 -12.13
C LEU A 285 7.52 -9.96 -13.55
N GLN A 286 8.62 -10.69 -13.67
CA GLN A 286 9.20 -11.05 -14.98
C GLN A 286 8.25 -11.91 -15.81
N GLY A 287 7.60 -12.86 -15.16
CA GLY A 287 6.69 -13.78 -15.81
C GLY A 287 5.35 -13.16 -16.22
N LEU A 288 4.96 -12.00 -15.67
CA LEU A 288 3.81 -11.23 -16.15
C LEU A 288 4.00 -10.72 -17.59
N GLY A 289 5.22 -10.64 -18.08
CA GLY A 289 5.53 -10.27 -19.46
C GLY A 289 5.08 -8.85 -19.83
N LEU A 290 4.64 -8.66 -21.09
CA LEU A 290 4.17 -7.35 -21.56
C LEU A 290 2.88 -6.91 -20.87
N GLU A 291 1.98 -7.83 -20.59
CA GLU A 291 0.73 -7.55 -19.85
C GLU A 291 1.00 -7.00 -18.45
N GLY A 292 2.14 -7.38 -17.86
CA GLY A 292 2.60 -6.82 -16.59
C GLY A 292 2.80 -5.30 -16.65
N TRP A 293 3.28 -4.78 -17.80
CA TRP A 293 3.46 -3.34 -18.01
C TRP A 293 2.18 -2.63 -18.37
N ASN A 294 1.29 -3.28 -19.12
CA ASN A 294 -0.02 -2.72 -19.48
C ASN A 294 -0.84 -2.37 -18.22
N PHE A 295 -0.70 -3.12 -17.14
CA PHE A 295 -1.37 -2.82 -15.89
C PHE A 295 -1.12 -1.37 -15.42
N TYR A 296 0.14 -0.91 -15.43
CA TYR A 296 0.48 0.45 -14.98
C TYR A 296 0.00 1.50 -15.98
N LEU A 297 0.13 1.22 -17.27
CA LEU A 297 -0.33 2.13 -18.33
C LEU A 297 -1.84 2.31 -18.26
N ASP A 298 -2.57 1.21 -18.15
CA ASP A 298 -4.04 1.22 -18.11
C ASP A 298 -4.56 1.88 -16.82
N ALA A 299 -3.89 1.61 -15.67
CA ALA A 299 -4.27 2.24 -14.41
C ALA A 299 -4.11 3.76 -14.49
N LEU A 300 -2.96 4.25 -14.97
CA LEU A 300 -2.69 5.68 -15.07
C LEU A 300 -3.47 6.38 -16.20
N ALA A 301 -3.94 5.65 -17.22
CA ALA A 301 -4.78 6.16 -18.28
C ALA A 301 -6.28 6.11 -17.95
N THR A 302 -6.68 5.51 -16.81
CA THR A 302 -8.09 5.40 -16.43
C THR A 302 -8.71 6.80 -16.26
N PRO A 303 -9.69 7.18 -17.08
CA PRO A 303 -10.34 8.48 -16.94
C PRO A 303 -11.20 8.52 -15.67
N CYS A 304 -11.36 9.71 -15.10
CA CYS A 304 -12.39 9.92 -14.10
C CYS A 304 -13.77 9.72 -14.72
N ARG A 305 -14.65 9.02 -14.05
CA ARG A 305 -16.00 8.72 -14.57
C ARG A 305 -16.84 9.98 -14.73
N GLN A 306 -16.67 10.92 -13.81
CA GLN A 306 -17.30 12.24 -13.86
C GLN A 306 -16.21 13.28 -14.12
N PRO A 307 -16.33 14.09 -15.21
CA PRO A 307 -15.33 15.11 -15.56
C PRO A 307 -15.09 16.14 -14.45
N ALA A 308 -16.07 16.39 -13.59
CA ALA A 308 -15.97 17.33 -12.47
C ALA A 308 -15.31 16.73 -11.21
N ASP A 309 -15.14 15.41 -11.14
CA ASP A 309 -14.36 14.70 -10.11
C ASP A 309 -12.89 14.71 -10.55
N LEU A 310 -12.21 15.83 -10.31
CA LEU A 310 -10.89 16.12 -10.89
C LEU A 310 -9.78 15.28 -10.30
N ASP A 311 -9.94 14.80 -9.08
CA ASP A 311 -8.98 13.92 -8.40
C ASP A 311 -9.34 12.42 -8.49
N CYS A 312 -10.51 12.12 -9.11
CA CYS A 312 -11.05 10.78 -9.28
C CYS A 312 -11.31 10.05 -7.95
N SER A 313 -11.68 10.77 -6.91
CA SER A 313 -12.00 10.21 -5.59
C SER A 313 -13.35 9.50 -5.54
N GLY A 314 -14.20 9.72 -6.54
CA GLY A 314 -15.59 9.27 -6.59
C GLY A 314 -16.57 10.25 -5.95
N THR A 315 -16.11 11.45 -5.61
CA THR A 315 -16.93 12.51 -5.04
C THR A 315 -16.49 13.85 -5.61
N VAL A 316 -17.43 14.62 -6.13
CA VAL A 316 -17.15 16.02 -6.48
C VAL A 316 -17.34 16.86 -5.22
N ASP A 317 -16.25 17.41 -4.70
CA ASP A 317 -16.25 18.11 -3.41
C ASP A 317 -15.32 19.34 -3.37
N ALA A 318 -14.97 19.77 -2.15
CA ALA A 318 -14.15 20.96 -1.95
C ALA A 318 -12.72 20.82 -2.51
N VAL A 319 -12.20 19.59 -2.69
CA VAL A 319 -10.87 19.35 -3.27
C VAL A 319 -10.90 19.68 -4.77
N ASP A 320 -11.96 19.24 -5.48
CA ASP A 320 -12.16 19.54 -6.89
C ASP A 320 -12.39 21.03 -7.11
N LEU A 321 -13.21 21.65 -6.25
CA LEU A 321 -13.43 23.09 -6.28
C LEU A 321 -12.11 23.87 -6.10
N ALA A 322 -11.28 23.46 -5.17
CA ALA A 322 -9.96 24.08 -4.97
C ALA A 322 -9.07 23.93 -6.21
N ALA A 323 -9.14 22.79 -6.91
CA ALA A 323 -8.40 22.55 -8.13
C ALA A 323 -8.85 23.46 -9.28
N VAL A 324 -10.17 23.67 -9.48
CA VAL A 324 -10.72 24.63 -10.46
C VAL A 324 -10.25 26.05 -10.14
N LEU A 325 -10.37 26.46 -8.87
CA LEU A 325 -9.96 27.82 -8.46
C LEU A 325 -8.45 28.05 -8.59
N ALA A 326 -7.64 27.05 -8.32
CA ALA A 326 -6.17 27.14 -8.47
C ALA A 326 -5.72 27.19 -9.95
N ALA A 327 -6.49 26.62 -10.86
CA ALA A 327 -6.19 26.58 -12.28
C ALA A 327 -6.87 27.72 -13.09
N TRP A 328 -7.52 28.68 -12.44
CA TRP A 328 -8.33 29.71 -13.07
C TRP A 328 -7.56 30.54 -14.09
N GLY A 329 -8.10 30.65 -15.32
CA GLY A 329 -7.51 31.39 -16.44
C GLY A 329 -7.21 30.51 -17.65
N PRO A 330 -6.38 30.99 -18.60
CA PRO A 330 -6.03 30.26 -19.81
C PRO A 330 -5.29 28.93 -19.45
N GLY A 331 -5.77 27.79 -19.93
CA GLY A 331 -5.18 26.49 -19.72
C GLY A 331 -6.11 25.35 -20.16
N SER A 332 -5.52 24.23 -20.57
CA SER A 332 -6.22 23.02 -21.04
C SER A 332 -5.92 21.83 -20.10
N GLY A 333 -6.04 22.04 -18.80
CA GLY A 333 -5.84 20.98 -17.80
C GLY A 333 -7.15 20.27 -17.44
N VAL A 334 -7.09 19.37 -16.46
CA VAL A 334 -8.28 18.64 -15.98
C VAL A 334 -9.35 19.55 -15.40
N ALA A 335 -9.00 20.77 -14.99
CA ALA A 335 -9.93 21.76 -14.47
C ALA A 335 -10.70 22.50 -15.58
N ASP A 336 -10.25 22.41 -16.84
CA ASP A 336 -11.00 22.83 -18.03
C ASP A 336 -12.02 21.72 -18.39
N ILE A 337 -13.09 21.68 -17.62
CA ILE A 337 -14.08 20.60 -17.63
C ILE A 337 -14.84 20.56 -18.98
N ASN A 338 -15.05 21.73 -19.59
CA ASN A 338 -15.74 21.85 -20.87
C ASN A 338 -14.82 21.79 -22.10
N GLY A 339 -13.48 21.74 -21.91
CA GLY A 339 -12.50 21.66 -22.99
C GLY A 339 -12.37 22.95 -23.82
N SER A 340 -12.70 24.10 -23.25
CA SER A 340 -12.70 25.40 -23.96
C SER A 340 -11.30 26.00 -24.15
N GLY A 341 -10.31 25.51 -23.42
CA GLY A 341 -8.96 26.07 -23.32
C GLY A 341 -8.83 27.17 -22.25
N ASN A 342 -9.86 27.41 -21.47
CA ASN A 342 -9.85 28.30 -20.32
C ASN A 342 -10.59 27.65 -19.15
N VAL A 343 -10.04 27.78 -17.94
CA VAL A 343 -10.76 27.45 -16.70
C VAL A 343 -11.47 28.71 -16.22
N ASP A 344 -12.81 28.71 -16.27
CA ASP A 344 -13.61 29.88 -15.97
C ASP A 344 -14.93 29.56 -15.23
N ALA A 345 -15.86 30.49 -15.22
CA ALA A 345 -17.14 30.35 -14.52
C ALA A 345 -18.01 29.20 -15.09
N VAL A 346 -17.79 28.75 -16.32
CA VAL A 346 -18.52 27.62 -16.89
C VAL A 346 -18.06 26.32 -16.28
N ASP A 347 -16.73 26.14 -16.09
CA ASP A 347 -16.18 24.97 -15.45
C ASP A 347 -16.59 24.88 -13.98
N LEU A 348 -16.56 26.02 -13.28
CA LEU A 348 -17.07 26.12 -11.93
C LEU A 348 -18.57 25.74 -11.87
N ALA A 349 -19.37 26.20 -12.80
CA ALA A 349 -20.80 25.85 -12.86
C ALA A 349 -21.02 24.35 -13.10
N LEU A 350 -20.23 23.74 -14.00
CA LEU A 350 -20.25 22.29 -14.27
C LEU A 350 -19.86 21.48 -13.04
N LEU A 351 -18.83 21.91 -12.31
CA LEU A 351 -18.40 21.29 -11.07
C LEU A 351 -19.50 21.35 -10.01
N LEU A 352 -20.06 22.54 -9.78
CA LEU A 352 -21.14 22.73 -8.80
C LEU A 352 -22.42 21.94 -9.14
N ALA A 353 -22.73 21.79 -10.42
CA ALA A 353 -23.86 20.99 -10.90
C ALA A 353 -23.68 19.48 -10.66
N ALA A 354 -22.43 19.03 -10.55
CA ALA A 354 -22.06 17.63 -10.32
C ALA A 354 -21.76 17.33 -8.83
N TRP A 355 -21.95 18.29 -7.94
CA TRP A 355 -21.55 18.19 -6.52
C TRP A 355 -22.15 16.98 -5.82
N GLY A 356 -21.31 16.19 -5.16
CA GLY A 356 -21.68 15.00 -4.39
C GLY A 356 -21.05 13.71 -4.90
N VAL A 357 -21.61 12.58 -4.48
CA VAL A 357 -21.11 11.25 -4.86
C VAL A 357 -21.35 11.01 -6.36
N VAL A 358 -20.32 10.57 -7.06
CA VAL A 358 -20.40 10.16 -8.47
C VAL A 358 -21.24 8.90 -8.60
N GLN A 359 -22.32 8.94 -9.36
CA GLN A 359 -23.25 7.82 -9.58
C GLN A 359 -22.80 6.88 -10.72
#